data_1e8efeb3fb2bff2d6ecfe99b69b22211
#
_entry.id   1e8efeb3fb2bff2d6ecfe99b69b22211
#
_cell.length_a   1.000
_cell.length_b   1.000
_cell.length_c   1.000
_cell.angle_alpha   90.00
_cell.angle_beta   90.00
_cell.angle_gamma   90.00
#
_symmetry.space_group_name_H-M   'P 1'
#
loop_
_entity.id
_entity.type
_entity.pdbx_description
1 polymer ?
#
loop_
_entity_poly.entity_id
_entity_poly.type
_entity_poly.pdbx_seq_one_letter_code
_entity_poly.pdbx_strand_id
1 'polypeptide(L)'
;LHIHDLDYYPTRSLTCVQHPLDVILANGFFANHAESRPAKRVETASVLSCMALEAAQNEMHGGQAIPAFDFYLAPFVRITFKEELKILSQFEERDLTYLNDTVIDDYIPTSLEGLTGDARLVQHAINRTVKRVHQSMEAFIHNMNTIHSRGGNQVVFSSINYGTDTSAEGRCVIRELLTSTYEGVGGGATAIFPIQIWKKKRGVSYLPSDRNYDLYKYACKVAARRFFPNFVNLDAPYNKHEKWCETDPERYKYELATMGCRTRVFENRFGEKSSIGRGNLSFTSINIVRLAIEVMGEKDYKKRIDAFFEKLEDLLDLAAFQLNERYKFQADAKAKQFPFLMSHLWVGGEQLDPEQPLGDVINQGTLGIGFIGLAETLIALTGKHHGESESSQELGLQIVERMRQRASYYSEKYNHNYSIIATPAEGLSGKFTSKDRAEFGIIEGITDKEYYTNSNHVPVYYHCSPKHKAEVEAPYHELTRGGHIFYIEIDGDATHNPQAIMDIVDLMDKHNIGYCSVNHNRNR
;
A
#
# COMPACT_ATOMS: atom_id res chain seq x y z
N LEU A 1 -8.16 -20.14 14.07
CA LEU A 1 -7.09 -19.88 13.12
C LEU A 1 -7.61 -19.96 11.70
N HIS A 2 -7.22 -19.02 10.85
CA HIS A 2 -7.49 -19.04 9.41
C HIS A 2 -6.18 -18.81 8.65
N ILE A 3 -5.79 -19.80 7.87
CA ILE A 3 -4.65 -19.72 6.97
C ILE A 3 -5.16 -19.10 5.66
N HIS A 4 -4.61 -17.95 5.29
CA HIS A 4 -5.00 -17.28 4.06
C HIS A 4 -4.41 -17.97 2.82
N ASP A 5 -5.11 -17.84 1.70
CA ASP A 5 -4.65 -18.25 0.37
C ASP A 5 -4.25 -19.75 0.29
N LEU A 6 -4.99 -20.62 0.97
CA LEU A 6 -4.73 -22.08 0.93
C LEU A 6 -4.86 -22.66 -0.48
N ASP A 7 -5.69 -22.06 -1.34
CA ASP A 7 -5.87 -22.49 -2.73
C ASP A 7 -4.58 -22.34 -3.55
N TYR A 8 -3.71 -21.41 -3.16
CA TYR A 8 -2.39 -21.19 -3.77
C TYR A 8 -1.27 -21.96 -3.09
N TYR A 9 -1.55 -22.69 -2.01
CA TYR A 9 -0.52 -23.44 -1.30
C TYR A 9 0.29 -24.37 -2.21
N PRO A 10 -0.34 -25.18 -3.10
CA PRO A 10 0.40 -26.08 -4.00
C PRO A 10 1.33 -25.38 -4.97
N THR A 11 1.09 -24.11 -5.31
CA THR A 11 1.91 -23.35 -6.24
C THR A 11 3.23 -22.86 -5.64
N ARG A 12 3.36 -22.88 -4.31
CA ARG A 12 4.47 -22.31 -3.55
C ARG A 12 4.70 -20.82 -3.79
N SER A 13 3.74 -20.12 -4.42
CA SER A 13 3.84 -18.70 -4.75
C SER A 13 3.85 -17.83 -3.49
N LEU A 14 4.47 -16.64 -3.62
CA LEU A 14 4.49 -15.62 -2.59
C LEU A 14 3.23 -14.76 -2.69
N THR A 15 2.88 -14.04 -1.61
CA THR A 15 1.66 -13.24 -1.58
C THR A 15 1.80 -11.97 -2.42
N CYS A 16 2.84 -11.15 -2.16
CA CYS A 16 2.94 -9.82 -2.79
C CYS A 16 4.39 -9.36 -2.93
N VAL A 17 4.61 -8.33 -3.79
CA VAL A 17 5.91 -7.69 -3.98
C VAL A 17 5.76 -6.20 -4.32
N GLN A 18 6.79 -5.42 -3.99
CA GLN A 18 6.95 -4.03 -4.41
C GLN A 18 8.02 -3.91 -5.49
N HIS A 19 7.64 -3.42 -6.66
CA HIS A 19 8.45 -3.43 -7.88
C HIS A 19 9.60 -2.40 -7.83
N PRO A 20 10.87 -2.79 -8.05
CA PRO A 20 11.97 -1.88 -8.36
C PRO A 20 11.87 -1.43 -9.84
N LEU A 21 10.84 -0.64 -10.14
CA LEU A 21 10.45 -0.33 -11.51
C LEU A 21 11.49 0.54 -12.24
N ASP A 22 12.28 1.34 -11.53
CA ASP A 22 13.40 2.10 -12.09
C ASP A 22 14.40 1.20 -12.83
N VAL A 23 14.77 0.07 -12.23
CA VAL A 23 15.67 -0.92 -12.85
C VAL A 23 15.02 -1.57 -14.07
N ILE A 24 13.75 -1.93 -13.94
CA ILE A 24 12.98 -2.57 -15.03
C ILE A 24 12.85 -1.64 -16.24
N LEU A 25 12.53 -0.37 -16.01
CA LEU A 25 12.36 0.61 -17.10
C LEU A 25 13.69 0.99 -17.77
N ALA A 26 14.78 1.03 -16.97
CA ALA A 26 16.10 1.38 -17.48
C ALA A 26 16.76 0.25 -18.29
N ASN A 27 16.53 -1.01 -17.92
CA ASN A 27 17.20 -2.17 -18.50
C ASN A 27 16.31 -3.00 -19.45
N GLY A 28 15.00 -2.81 -19.37
CA GLY A 28 14.05 -3.76 -19.92
C GLY A 28 13.91 -4.99 -19.04
N PHE A 29 13.16 -5.98 -19.50
CA PHE A 29 12.93 -7.22 -18.76
C PHE A 29 12.61 -8.39 -19.71
N PHE A 30 12.81 -9.59 -19.20
CA PHE A 30 12.43 -10.82 -19.88
C PHE A 30 11.20 -11.43 -19.16
N ALA A 31 10.14 -11.68 -19.92
CA ALA A 31 8.95 -12.36 -19.45
C ALA A 31 8.59 -13.51 -20.40
N ASN A 32 8.58 -14.72 -19.89
CA ASN A 32 8.33 -15.94 -20.66
C ASN A 32 9.29 -16.10 -21.87
N HIS A 33 8.82 -15.81 -23.05
CA HIS A 33 9.57 -15.93 -24.31
C HIS A 33 9.83 -14.57 -24.97
N ALA A 34 9.48 -13.48 -24.32
CA ALA A 34 9.61 -12.14 -24.86
C ALA A 34 10.54 -11.29 -24.02
N GLU A 35 11.45 -10.59 -24.69
CA GLU A 35 12.32 -9.60 -24.08
C GLU A 35 11.80 -8.20 -24.39
N SER A 36 11.62 -7.41 -23.37
CA SER A 36 11.28 -5.99 -23.48
C SER A 36 12.54 -5.14 -23.52
N ARG A 37 12.59 -4.18 -24.43
CA ARG A 37 13.68 -3.20 -24.47
C ARG A 37 13.50 -2.14 -23.39
N PRO A 38 14.58 -1.43 -22.99
CA PRO A 38 14.48 -0.25 -22.13
C PRO A 38 13.48 0.78 -22.64
N ALA A 39 12.76 1.43 -21.72
CA ALA A 39 11.87 2.51 -22.07
C ALA A 39 12.64 3.72 -22.63
N LYS A 40 12.07 4.39 -23.63
CA LYS A 40 12.70 5.56 -24.29
C LYS A 40 11.83 6.82 -24.24
N ARG A 41 10.63 6.73 -23.74
CA ARG A 41 9.65 7.83 -23.62
C ARG A 41 8.59 7.47 -22.60
N VAL A 42 7.81 8.45 -22.17
CA VAL A 42 6.82 8.28 -21.12
C VAL A 42 5.75 7.25 -21.47
N GLU A 43 5.31 7.18 -22.72
CA GLU A 43 4.32 6.20 -23.18
C GLU A 43 4.84 4.77 -23.03
N THR A 44 6.08 4.54 -23.45
CA THR A 44 6.70 3.21 -23.32
C THR A 44 6.93 2.85 -21.86
N ALA A 45 7.38 3.80 -21.03
CA ALA A 45 7.54 3.58 -19.59
C ALA A 45 6.22 3.20 -18.91
N SER A 46 5.13 3.88 -19.27
CA SER A 46 3.79 3.59 -18.77
C SER A 46 3.32 2.19 -19.15
N VAL A 47 3.45 1.81 -20.43
CA VAL A 47 3.06 0.48 -20.92
C VAL A 47 3.91 -0.62 -20.28
N LEU A 48 5.23 -0.44 -20.18
CA LEU A 48 6.11 -1.43 -19.55
C LEU A 48 5.80 -1.59 -18.05
N SER A 49 5.34 -0.53 -17.38
CA SER A 49 4.88 -0.61 -16.00
C SER A 49 3.64 -1.51 -15.86
N CYS A 50 2.67 -1.39 -16.78
CA CYS A 50 1.52 -2.29 -16.85
C CYS A 50 1.96 -3.74 -17.09
N MET A 51 2.80 -3.95 -18.09
CA MET A 51 3.29 -5.29 -18.46
C MET A 51 4.05 -5.96 -17.32
N ALA A 52 4.84 -5.21 -16.55
CA ALA A 52 5.55 -5.73 -15.37
C ALA A 52 4.58 -6.21 -14.29
N LEU A 53 3.54 -5.41 -13.99
CA LEU A 53 2.49 -5.79 -13.03
C LEU A 53 1.72 -7.04 -13.49
N GLU A 54 1.39 -7.12 -14.77
CA GLU A 54 0.68 -8.25 -15.37
C GLU A 54 1.53 -9.53 -15.40
N ALA A 55 2.81 -9.42 -15.78
CA ALA A 55 3.73 -10.55 -15.78
C ALA A 55 3.94 -11.12 -14.38
N ALA A 56 4.16 -10.25 -13.40
CA ALA A 56 4.35 -10.65 -12.02
C ALA A 56 3.12 -11.34 -11.43
N GLN A 57 1.91 -10.98 -11.84
CA GLN A 57 0.68 -11.59 -11.33
C GLN A 57 0.58 -13.08 -11.65
N ASN A 58 1.25 -13.56 -12.68
CA ASN A 58 1.28 -14.99 -12.99
C ASN A 58 2.14 -15.80 -12.02
N GLU A 59 3.01 -15.14 -11.26
CA GLU A 59 3.95 -15.78 -10.34
C GLU A 59 3.61 -15.51 -8.86
N MET A 60 2.59 -14.71 -8.60
CA MET A 60 2.12 -14.34 -7.27
C MET A 60 0.60 -14.39 -7.17
N HIS A 61 0.07 -14.53 -5.96
CA HIS A 61 -1.37 -14.64 -5.77
C HIS A 61 -2.03 -13.40 -5.15
N GLY A 62 -1.27 -12.52 -4.52
CA GLY A 62 -1.79 -11.33 -3.85
C GLY A 62 -1.60 -10.03 -4.64
N GLY A 63 -1.49 -8.94 -3.92
CA GLY A 63 -1.35 -7.60 -4.47
C GLY A 63 0.09 -7.23 -4.82
N GLN A 64 0.22 -6.23 -5.67
CA GLN A 64 1.50 -5.70 -6.11
C GLN A 64 1.51 -4.18 -5.97
N ALA A 65 2.68 -3.59 -5.74
CA ALA A 65 2.81 -2.16 -5.66
C ALA A 65 4.02 -1.61 -6.40
N ILE A 66 3.90 -0.37 -6.85
CA ILE A 66 5.01 0.46 -7.32
C ILE A 66 5.29 1.46 -6.20
N PRO A 67 6.48 1.41 -5.55
CA PRO A 67 6.75 2.17 -4.34
C PRO A 67 7.08 3.66 -4.55
N ALA A 68 7.43 4.08 -5.78
CA ALA A 68 7.82 5.44 -6.10
C ALA A 68 7.50 5.78 -7.57
N PHE A 69 6.23 5.74 -7.91
CA PHE A 69 5.75 5.87 -9.29
C PHE A 69 6.17 7.18 -9.96
N ASP A 70 6.12 8.30 -9.22
CA ASP A 70 6.56 9.61 -9.67
C ASP A 70 8.06 9.66 -10.00
N PHE A 71 8.91 9.19 -9.09
CA PHE A 71 10.36 9.10 -9.31
C PHE A 71 10.72 8.19 -10.49
N TYR A 72 10.02 7.07 -10.62
CA TYR A 72 10.34 6.08 -11.66
C TYR A 72 9.98 6.55 -13.06
N LEU A 73 8.93 7.36 -13.21
CA LEU A 73 8.51 7.89 -14.51
C LEU A 73 9.13 9.27 -14.84
N ALA A 74 9.59 10.01 -13.86
CA ALA A 74 10.16 11.34 -14.04
C ALA A 74 11.26 11.44 -15.13
N PRO A 75 12.24 10.52 -15.20
CA PRO A 75 13.27 10.57 -16.25
C PRO A 75 12.70 10.54 -17.67
N PHE A 76 11.61 9.81 -17.87
CA PHE A 76 10.98 9.66 -19.18
C PHE A 76 10.19 10.88 -19.62
N VAL A 77 9.77 11.74 -18.68
CA VAL A 77 9.20 13.06 -18.99
C VAL A 77 10.25 13.95 -19.64
N ARG A 78 11.47 14.01 -19.07
CA ARG A 78 12.59 14.77 -19.64
C ARG A 78 13.00 14.24 -21.00
N ILE A 79 13.08 12.93 -21.17
CA ILE A 79 13.39 12.31 -22.48
C ILE A 79 12.32 12.67 -23.51
N THR A 80 11.05 12.64 -23.13
CA THR A 80 9.95 13.04 -24.01
C THR A 80 10.03 14.51 -24.40
N PHE A 81 10.37 15.40 -23.47
CA PHE A 81 10.61 16.81 -23.76
C PHE A 81 11.72 17.02 -24.78
N LYS A 82 12.85 16.33 -24.62
CA LYS A 82 13.97 16.37 -25.59
C LYS A 82 13.55 15.85 -26.97
N GLU A 83 12.70 14.84 -27.01
CA GLU A 83 12.12 14.32 -28.27
C GLU A 83 11.23 15.36 -28.95
N GLU A 84 10.39 16.09 -28.21
CA GLU A 84 9.56 17.17 -28.77
C GLU A 84 10.43 18.31 -29.31
N LEU A 85 11.52 18.68 -28.64
CA LEU A 85 12.50 19.65 -29.17
C LEU A 85 13.15 19.15 -30.46
N LYS A 86 13.49 17.86 -30.54
CA LYS A 86 14.04 17.25 -31.76
C LYS A 86 13.05 17.29 -32.92
N ILE A 87 11.76 17.09 -32.68
CA ILE A 87 10.72 17.24 -33.68
C ILE A 87 10.63 18.68 -34.15
N LEU A 88 10.62 19.65 -33.21
CA LEU A 88 10.63 21.08 -33.54
C LEU A 88 11.86 21.50 -34.34
N SER A 89 13.04 20.95 -34.02
CA SER A 89 14.28 21.18 -34.77
C SER A 89 14.15 20.85 -36.25
N GLN A 90 13.41 19.78 -36.58
CA GLN A 90 13.14 19.39 -37.97
C GLN A 90 12.20 20.38 -38.68
N PHE A 91 11.19 20.92 -37.98
CA PHE A 91 10.27 21.91 -38.55
C PHE A 91 10.89 23.30 -38.71
N GLU A 92 11.74 23.70 -37.75
CA GLU A 92 12.45 24.97 -37.79
C GLU A 92 13.71 24.95 -38.68
N GLU A 93 14.08 23.79 -39.19
CA GLU A 93 15.28 23.54 -39.99
C GLU A 93 16.57 24.07 -39.31
N ARG A 94 16.64 24.00 -37.99
CA ARG A 94 17.79 24.41 -37.19
C ARG A 94 18.04 23.48 -35.99
N ASP A 95 19.26 23.40 -35.53
CA ASP A 95 19.62 22.63 -34.34
C ASP A 95 19.07 23.32 -33.07
N LEU A 96 18.26 22.58 -32.28
CA LEU A 96 17.70 22.99 -31.00
C LEU A 96 18.28 22.19 -29.81
N THR A 97 19.36 21.42 -30.02
CA THR A 97 19.95 20.56 -28.96
C THR A 97 20.40 21.34 -27.75
N TYR A 98 20.78 22.60 -27.91
CA TYR A 98 21.17 23.49 -26.82
C TYR A 98 20.02 23.80 -25.85
N LEU A 99 18.76 23.56 -26.23
CA LEU A 99 17.58 23.71 -25.37
C LEU A 99 17.28 22.44 -24.54
N ASN A 100 17.95 21.33 -24.81
CA ASN A 100 17.72 20.06 -24.12
C ASN A 100 17.92 20.13 -22.60
N ASP A 101 18.83 20.97 -22.17
CA ASP A 101 19.19 21.13 -20.76
C ASP A 101 18.59 22.41 -20.13
N THR A 102 17.58 22.99 -20.82
CA THR A 102 16.83 24.12 -20.25
C THR A 102 16.25 23.74 -18.89
N VAL A 103 16.48 24.58 -17.90
CA VAL A 103 15.88 24.44 -16.57
C VAL A 103 14.38 24.72 -16.68
N ILE A 104 13.59 23.75 -16.34
CA ILE A 104 12.13 23.84 -16.28
C ILE A 104 11.73 23.79 -14.82
N ASP A 105 11.11 24.87 -14.36
CA ASP A 105 10.62 24.92 -12.97
C ASP A 105 9.41 24.03 -12.76
N ASP A 106 8.47 24.04 -13.71
CA ASP A 106 7.32 23.13 -13.74
C ASP A 106 6.79 22.94 -15.17
N TYR A 107 6.25 21.77 -15.46
CA TYR A 107 5.63 21.46 -16.75
C TYR A 107 4.18 21.93 -16.75
N ILE A 108 3.96 23.23 -16.99
CA ILE A 108 2.62 23.82 -17.04
C ILE A 108 2.25 24.17 -18.49
N PRO A 109 1.18 23.60 -19.05
CA PRO A 109 0.69 24.01 -20.37
C PRO A 109 0.16 25.44 -20.32
N THR A 110 0.66 26.29 -21.24
CA THR A 110 0.22 27.67 -21.37
C THR A 110 0.03 28.06 -22.84
N SER A 111 -0.67 29.19 -23.07
CA SER A 111 -0.77 29.79 -24.40
C SER A 111 0.61 30.16 -24.95
N LEU A 112 0.78 30.00 -26.25
CA LEU A 112 1.97 30.45 -26.98
C LEU A 112 1.86 31.91 -27.43
N GLU A 113 0.75 32.57 -27.16
CA GLU A 113 0.50 33.96 -27.51
C GLU A 113 1.47 34.87 -26.78
N GLY A 114 2.12 35.79 -27.50
CA GLY A 114 3.10 36.71 -26.95
C GLY A 114 4.50 36.12 -26.73
N LEU A 115 4.68 34.81 -26.85
CA LEU A 115 5.99 34.18 -26.78
C LEU A 115 6.69 34.17 -28.15
N THR A 116 7.99 34.42 -28.15
CA THR A 116 8.84 34.42 -29.37
C THR A 116 10.15 33.68 -29.13
N GLY A 117 10.85 33.31 -30.20
CA GLY A 117 12.16 32.66 -30.12
C GLY A 117 12.16 31.38 -29.31
N ASP A 118 13.22 31.16 -28.56
CA ASP A 118 13.44 29.94 -27.77
C ASP A 118 12.37 29.73 -26.70
N ALA A 119 11.90 30.81 -26.07
CA ALA A 119 10.83 30.71 -25.06
C ALA A 119 9.54 30.09 -25.63
N ARG A 120 9.20 30.45 -26.88
CA ARG A 120 8.04 29.88 -27.58
C ARG A 120 8.25 28.39 -27.91
N LEU A 121 9.46 28.01 -28.35
CA LEU A 121 9.81 26.64 -28.68
C LEU A 121 9.81 25.73 -27.43
N VAL A 122 10.42 26.20 -26.36
CA VAL A 122 10.43 25.48 -25.07
C VAL A 122 9.01 25.29 -24.54
N GLN A 123 8.18 26.36 -24.56
CA GLN A 123 6.80 26.24 -24.10
C GLN A 123 5.98 25.33 -24.98
N HIS A 124 6.20 25.33 -26.31
CA HIS A 124 5.54 24.38 -27.20
C HIS A 124 5.92 22.93 -26.86
N ALA A 125 7.22 22.67 -26.66
CA ALA A 125 7.68 21.35 -26.24
C ALA A 125 7.11 20.93 -24.89
N ILE A 126 7.00 21.85 -23.91
CA ILE A 126 6.32 21.59 -22.62
C ILE A 126 4.86 21.20 -22.85
N ASN A 127 4.09 21.98 -23.62
CA ASN A 127 2.68 21.71 -23.87
C ASN A 127 2.47 20.31 -24.50
N ARG A 128 3.33 19.96 -25.46
CA ARG A 128 3.31 18.65 -26.11
C ARG A 128 3.68 17.52 -25.14
N THR A 129 4.71 17.72 -24.34
CA THR A 129 5.15 16.75 -23.33
C THR A 129 4.04 16.46 -22.32
N VAL A 130 3.41 17.51 -21.76
CA VAL A 130 2.31 17.34 -20.78
C VAL A 130 1.15 16.56 -21.38
N LYS A 131 0.77 16.85 -22.64
CA LYS A 131 -0.28 16.09 -23.31
C LYS A 131 0.06 14.59 -23.42
N ARG A 132 1.32 14.26 -23.73
CA ARG A 132 1.80 12.88 -23.83
C ARG A 132 1.82 12.19 -22.46
N VAL A 133 2.25 12.90 -21.42
CA VAL A 133 2.21 12.39 -20.03
C VAL A 133 0.77 12.13 -19.61
N HIS A 134 -0.15 13.06 -19.87
CA HIS A 134 -1.57 12.90 -19.55
C HIS A 134 -2.15 11.64 -20.20
N GLN A 135 -1.96 11.47 -21.49
CA GLN A 135 -2.43 10.27 -22.21
C GLN A 135 -1.81 8.96 -21.70
N SER A 136 -0.54 9.04 -21.27
CA SER A 136 0.14 7.87 -20.69
C SER A 136 -0.44 7.50 -19.33
N MET A 137 -0.81 8.47 -18.50
CA MET A 137 -1.46 8.22 -17.20
C MET A 137 -2.89 7.70 -17.39
N GLU A 138 -3.64 8.28 -18.30
CA GLU A 138 -4.96 7.79 -18.67
C GLU A 138 -4.89 6.33 -19.14
N ALA A 139 -3.99 6.01 -20.07
CA ALA A 139 -3.79 4.65 -20.58
C ALA A 139 -3.38 3.66 -19.47
N PHE A 140 -2.50 4.09 -18.53
CA PHE A 140 -2.11 3.27 -17.39
C PHE A 140 -3.33 2.89 -16.53
N ILE A 141 -4.15 3.87 -16.17
CA ILE A 141 -5.36 3.64 -15.35
C ILE A 141 -6.33 2.72 -16.11
N HIS A 142 -6.57 2.96 -17.40
CA HIS A 142 -7.45 2.12 -18.21
C HIS A 142 -6.95 0.67 -18.28
N ASN A 143 -5.66 0.45 -18.53
CA ASN A 143 -5.07 -0.89 -18.58
C ASN A 143 -5.25 -1.64 -17.26
N MET A 144 -5.01 -0.98 -16.12
CA MET A 144 -5.17 -1.61 -14.80
C MET A 144 -6.62 -1.97 -14.44
N ASN A 145 -7.60 -1.47 -15.18
CA ASN A 145 -9.02 -1.78 -14.98
C ASN A 145 -9.62 -2.67 -16.07
N THR A 146 -8.88 -2.98 -17.13
CA THR A 146 -9.41 -3.72 -18.29
C THR A 146 -8.66 -5.00 -18.60
N ILE A 147 -7.37 -5.10 -18.29
CA ILE A 147 -6.57 -6.29 -18.60
C ILE A 147 -6.65 -7.30 -17.46
N HIS A 148 -7.15 -8.49 -17.78
CA HIS A 148 -7.33 -9.59 -16.83
C HIS A 148 -6.14 -10.55 -16.91
N SER A 149 -5.19 -10.42 -16.02
CA SER A 149 -4.03 -11.33 -15.92
C SER A 149 -4.00 -12.13 -14.61
N ARG A 150 -4.96 -11.89 -13.72
CA ARG A 150 -5.08 -12.61 -12.46
C ARG A 150 -6.06 -13.78 -12.60
N GLY A 151 -5.81 -14.89 -11.89
CA GLY A 151 -6.68 -16.07 -11.86
C GLY A 151 -8.15 -15.71 -11.53
N GLY A 152 -9.09 -16.40 -12.17
CA GLY A 152 -10.52 -16.12 -12.00
C GLY A 152 -11.04 -14.93 -12.82
N ASN A 153 -10.37 -14.59 -13.90
CA ASN A 153 -10.74 -13.47 -14.79
C ASN A 153 -10.79 -12.11 -14.05
N GLN A 154 -9.82 -11.88 -13.16
CA GLN A 154 -9.68 -10.65 -12.41
C GLN A 154 -8.59 -9.76 -12.97
N VAL A 155 -8.72 -8.44 -12.80
CA VAL A 155 -7.63 -7.49 -13.06
C VAL A 155 -6.54 -7.62 -11.99
N VAL A 156 -5.34 -7.12 -12.29
CA VAL A 156 -4.22 -7.12 -11.34
C VAL A 156 -4.59 -6.29 -10.10
N PHE A 157 -4.41 -6.86 -8.92
CA PHE A 157 -4.55 -6.13 -7.66
C PHE A 157 -3.31 -5.26 -7.45
N SER A 158 -3.37 -4.04 -7.97
CA SER A 158 -2.23 -3.13 -8.08
C SER A 158 -2.37 -1.90 -7.19
N SER A 159 -1.23 -1.39 -6.74
CA SER A 159 -1.12 -0.14 -5.97
C SER A 159 0.03 0.71 -6.51
N ILE A 160 -0.06 2.02 -6.38
CA ILE A 160 1.03 2.95 -6.68
C ILE A 160 1.18 3.95 -5.54
N ASN A 161 2.43 4.21 -5.14
CA ASN A 161 2.79 5.20 -4.12
C ASN A 161 3.52 6.35 -4.81
N TYR A 162 3.16 7.59 -4.48
CA TYR A 162 3.71 8.81 -5.08
C TYR A 162 3.47 10.03 -4.20
N GLY A 163 4.01 11.17 -4.59
CA GLY A 163 3.76 12.47 -3.94
C GLY A 163 5.02 13.18 -3.44
N THR A 164 6.16 12.50 -3.35
CA THR A 164 7.39 13.06 -2.76
C THR A 164 8.44 13.49 -3.78
N ASP A 165 8.28 13.21 -5.08
CA ASP A 165 9.16 13.77 -6.10
C ASP A 165 8.85 15.25 -6.32
N THR A 166 9.82 16.11 -6.01
CA THR A 166 9.72 17.57 -6.13
C THR A 166 10.34 18.12 -7.42
N SER A 167 10.92 17.25 -8.26
CA SER A 167 11.41 17.64 -9.59
C SER A 167 10.26 18.09 -10.49
N ALA A 168 10.55 18.93 -11.47
CA ALA A 168 9.55 19.37 -12.44
C ALA A 168 8.89 18.18 -13.17
N GLU A 169 9.70 17.19 -13.50
CA GLU A 169 9.28 15.97 -14.18
C GLU A 169 8.37 15.10 -13.30
N GLY A 170 8.76 14.85 -12.05
CA GLY A 170 7.96 14.09 -11.09
C GLY A 170 6.64 14.78 -10.76
N ARG A 171 6.66 16.10 -10.60
CA ARG A 171 5.45 16.92 -10.41
C ARG A 171 4.50 16.81 -11.61
N CYS A 172 5.04 16.76 -12.83
CA CYS A 172 4.26 16.54 -14.04
C CYS A 172 3.54 15.18 -14.00
N VAL A 173 4.27 14.11 -13.66
CA VAL A 173 3.68 12.76 -13.49
C VAL A 173 2.56 12.79 -12.47
N ILE A 174 2.80 13.35 -11.28
CA ILE A 174 1.82 13.44 -10.19
C ILE A 174 0.55 14.20 -10.66
N ARG A 175 0.74 15.36 -11.28
CA ARG A 175 -0.39 16.21 -11.73
C ARG A 175 -1.25 15.50 -12.75
N GLU A 176 -0.64 14.90 -13.77
CA GLU A 176 -1.37 14.24 -14.84
C GLU A 176 -2.02 12.92 -14.40
N LEU A 177 -1.39 12.19 -13.48
CA LEU A 177 -2.00 11.04 -12.82
C LEU A 177 -3.25 11.44 -12.03
N LEU A 178 -3.15 12.48 -11.22
CA LEU A 178 -4.28 13.01 -10.46
C LEU A 178 -5.40 13.52 -11.37
N THR A 179 -5.05 14.19 -12.47
CA THR A 179 -6.02 14.68 -13.45
C THR A 179 -6.76 13.54 -14.13
N SER A 180 -6.05 12.54 -14.63
CA SER A 180 -6.66 11.35 -15.23
C SER A 180 -7.54 10.58 -14.24
N THR A 181 -7.13 10.50 -12.97
CA THR A 181 -7.94 9.90 -11.90
C THR A 181 -9.21 10.71 -11.62
N TYR A 182 -9.09 12.05 -11.59
CA TYR A 182 -10.23 12.94 -11.38
C TYR A 182 -11.26 12.84 -12.50
N GLU A 183 -10.82 12.74 -13.75
CA GLU A 183 -11.66 12.57 -14.94
C GLU A 183 -12.36 11.20 -14.93
N GLY A 184 -11.65 10.16 -14.48
CA GLY A 184 -12.17 8.79 -14.38
C GLY A 184 -12.06 7.99 -15.67
N VAL A 185 -12.52 6.74 -15.63
CA VAL A 185 -12.53 5.81 -16.76
C VAL A 185 -13.92 5.76 -17.41
N GLY A 186 -13.97 5.51 -18.70
CA GLY A 186 -15.19 5.27 -19.48
C GLY A 186 -16.42 6.06 -19.02
N GLY A 187 -16.73 7.20 -19.60
CA GLY A 187 -17.88 8.03 -19.20
C GLY A 187 -17.77 8.67 -17.81
N GLY A 188 -16.57 8.70 -17.21
CA GLY A 188 -16.31 9.35 -15.93
C GLY A 188 -16.52 8.45 -14.71
N ALA A 189 -16.55 7.13 -14.87
CA ALA A 189 -16.61 6.20 -13.75
C ALA A 189 -15.34 6.23 -12.88
N THR A 190 -15.47 5.91 -11.60
CA THR A 190 -14.31 5.81 -10.71
C THR A 190 -13.53 4.54 -11.02
N ALA A 191 -12.23 4.66 -11.29
CA ALA A 191 -11.32 3.53 -11.44
C ALA A 191 -11.17 2.78 -10.11
N ILE A 192 -11.10 1.45 -10.16
CA ILE A 192 -10.89 0.61 -8.98
C ILE A 192 -9.39 0.42 -8.73
N PHE A 193 -8.61 0.27 -9.80
CA PHE A 193 -7.16 0.08 -9.76
C PHE A 193 -6.43 1.12 -10.63
N PRO A 194 -5.16 1.40 -10.35
CA PRO A 194 -4.44 0.99 -9.13
C PRO A 194 -5.00 1.70 -7.89
N ILE A 195 -4.86 1.08 -6.73
CA ILE A 195 -5.04 1.78 -5.45
C ILE A 195 -3.93 2.82 -5.37
N GLN A 196 -4.29 4.08 -5.27
CA GLN A 196 -3.34 5.19 -5.25
C GLN A 196 -3.07 5.64 -3.82
N ILE A 197 -1.80 5.90 -3.50
CA ILE A 197 -1.34 6.22 -2.16
C ILE A 197 -0.45 7.45 -2.22
N TRP A 198 -0.93 8.54 -1.62
CA TRP A 198 -0.16 9.77 -1.43
C TRP A 198 0.80 9.61 -0.25
N LYS A 199 2.07 9.86 -0.48
CA LYS A 199 3.10 9.91 0.56
C LYS A 199 3.10 11.29 1.20
N LYS A 200 2.53 11.37 2.39
CA LYS A 200 2.52 12.59 3.21
C LYS A 200 3.85 12.73 3.94
N LYS A 201 4.61 13.81 3.63
CA LYS A 201 5.90 14.10 4.23
C LYS A 201 6.04 15.60 4.49
N ARG A 202 6.28 15.99 5.75
CA ARG A 202 6.60 17.37 6.11
C ARG A 202 7.90 17.81 5.46
N GLY A 203 7.95 19.04 4.97
CA GLY A 203 9.06 19.59 4.20
C GLY A 203 8.99 19.28 2.70
N VAL A 204 8.12 18.37 2.26
CA VAL A 204 8.05 17.89 0.86
C VAL A 204 6.65 18.00 0.26
N SER A 205 5.64 17.41 0.91
CA SER A 205 4.33 17.12 0.28
C SER A 205 3.12 17.32 1.20
N TYR A 206 3.22 18.19 2.20
CA TYR A 206 2.14 18.35 3.18
C TYR A 206 1.97 19.78 3.72
N LEU A 207 3.04 20.45 4.13
CA LEU A 207 2.95 21.78 4.72
C LEU A 207 2.75 22.87 3.64
N PRO A 208 2.13 24.02 3.98
CA PRO A 208 1.92 25.12 3.02
C PRO A 208 3.18 25.65 2.35
N SER A 209 4.33 25.50 3.00
CA SER A 209 5.65 25.88 2.46
C SER A 209 6.29 24.81 1.57
N ASP A 210 5.72 23.61 1.52
CA ASP A 210 6.31 22.49 0.80
C ASP A 210 6.14 22.63 -0.71
N ARG A 211 7.13 22.18 -1.46
CA ARG A 211 7.15 22.28 -2.93
C ARG A 211 5.94 21.58 -3.56
N ASN A 212 5.48 20.46 -3.02
CA ASN A 212 4.34 19.69 -3.52
C ASN A 212 3.02 19.99 -2.78
N TYR A 213 2.93 21.10 -2.05
CA TYR A 213 1.69 21.46 -1.34
C TYR A 213 0.50 21.69 -2.27
N ASP A 214 0.71 22.32 -3.42
CA ASP A 214 -0.33 22.51 -4.44
C ASP A 214 -0.86 21.17 -4.97
N LEU A 215 0.03 20.20 -5.20
CA LEU A 215 -0.32 18.84 -5.61
C LEU A 215 -0.99 18.05 -4.48
N TYR A 216 -0.57 18.26 -3.22
CA TYR A 216 -1.27 17.70 -2.06
C TYR A 216 -2.72 18.18 -1.96
N LYS A 217 -2.96 19.48 -2.12
CA LYS A 217 -4.33 20.01 -2.18
C LYS A 217 -5.13 19.40 -3.33
N TYR A 218 -4.50 19.22 -4.47
CA TYR A 218 -5.13 18.56 -5.60
C TYR A 218 -5.42 17.08 -5.33
N ALA A 219 -4.51 16.36 -4.68
CA ALA A 219 -4.73 14.99 -4.24
C ALA A 219 -5.95 14.88 -3.29
N CYS A 220 -6.09 15.81 -2.35
CA CYS A 220 -7.27 15.88 -1.47
C CYS A 220 -8.56 16.16 -2.26
N LYS A 221 -8.51 17.02 -3.28
CA LYS A 221 -9.65 17.27 -4.18
C LYS A 221 -10.03 16.02 -4.97
N VAL A 222 -9.06 15.27 -5.45
CA VAL A 222 -9.30 14.01 -6.16
C VAL A 222 -9.89 12.97 -5.22
N ALA A 223 -9.33 12.80 -4.02
CA ALA A 223 -9.84 11.89 -3.00
C ALA A 223 -11.28 12.21 -2.58
N ALA A 224 -11.63 13.49 -2.48
CA ALA A 224 -13.00 13.94 -2.19
C ALA A 224 -14.02 13.49 -3.24
N ARG A 225 -13.58 13.24 -4.47
CA ARG A 225 -14.45 12.79 -5.58
C ARG A 225 -14.35 11.30 -5.89
N ARG A 226 -13.17 10.68 -5.70
CA ARG A 226 -12.81 9.40 -6.35
C ARG A 226 -12.37 8.27 -5.41
N PHE A 227 -12.46 8.36 -4.13
CA PHE A 227 -11.91 7.41 -3.15
C PHE A 227 -10.37 7.38 -3.06
N PHE A 228 -9.65 7.78 -4.09
CA PHE A 228 -8.19 7.82 -4.16
C PHE A 228 -7.69 9.25 -4.36
N PRO A 229 -6.44 9.55 -3.91
CA PRO A 229 -5.53 8.65 -3.20
C PRO A 229 -5.90 8.43 -1.73
N ASN A 230 -5.43 7.29 -1.18
CA ASN A 230 -5.25 7.10 0.25
C ASN A 230 -3.97 7.82 0.70
N PHE A 231 -3.70 7.88 2.01
CA PHE A 231 -2.56 8.62 2.54
C PHE A 231 -1.69 7.74 3.43
N VAL A 232 -0.36 7.73 3.18
CA VAL A 232 0.64 7.13 4.07
C VAL A 232 1.42 8.24 4.76
N ASN A 233 1.57 8.13 6.07
CA ASN A 233 2.27 9.12 6.90
C ASN A 233 3.73 8.74 7.08
N LEU A 234 4.63 9.35 6.31
CA LEU A 234 6.06 9.12 6.43
C LEU A 234 6.67 9.79 7.67
N ASP A 235 5.93 10.68 8.34
CA ASP A 235 6.40 11.37 9.54
C ASP A 235 6.06 10.61 10.83
N ALA A 236 5.19 9.60 10.78
CA ALA A 236 4.95 8.74 11.94
C ALA A 236 6.28 8.11 12.40
N PRO A 237 6.59 8.10 13.72
CA PRO A 237 7.91 7.69 14.22
C PRO A 237 8.39 6.33 13.69
N TYR A 238 7.48 5.36 13.61
CA TYR A 238 7.77 3.99 13.13
C TYR A 238 7.87 3.88 11.60
N ASN A 239 7.54 4.94 10.84
CA ASN A 239 7.67 5.01 9.38
C ASN A 239 8.91 5.78 8.92
N LYS A 240 9.64 6.40 9.86
CA LYS A 240 10.88 7.14 9.54
C LYS A 240 12.03 6.18 9.22
N HIS A 241 12.93 6.66 8.37
CA HIS A 241 14.19 6.00 8.06
C HIS A 241 15.34 6.96 8.35
N GLU A 242 16.37 6.49 9.04
CA GLU A 242 17.50 7.30 9.49
C GLU A 242 18.37 7.84 8.35
N LYS A 243 18.39 7.16 7.20
CA LYS A 243 19.12 7.58 6.00
C LYS A 243 18.34 8.54 5.11
N TRP A 244 17.06 8.77 5.40
CA TRP A 244 16.26 9.66 4.56
C TRP A 244 16.77 11.10 4.63
N CYS A 245 17.01 11.70 3.46
CA CYS A 245 17.47 13.08 3.35
C CYS A 245 16.70 13.78 2.23
N GLU A 246 16.19 14.97 2.49
CA GLU A 246 15.37 15.73 1.53
C GLU A 246 16.13 16.04 0.23
N THR A 247 17.44 16.27 0.32
CA THR A 247 18.30 16.62 -0.83
C THR A 247 18.82 15.41 -1.59
N ASP A 248 18.61 14.19 -1.10
CA ASP A 248 19.00 12.98 -1.82
C ASP A 248 18.02 12.71 -2.97
N PRO A 249 18.50 12.69 -4.24
CA PRO A 249 17.66 12.39 -5.39
C PRO A 249 17.08 10.96 -5.37
N GLU A 250 17.68 10.05 -4.61
CA GLU A 250 17.23 8.68 -4.44
C GLU A 250 16.54 8.43 -3.08
N ARG A 251 16.08 9.49 -2.39
CA ARG A 251 15.44 9.38 -1.07
C ARG A 251 14.23 8.44 -1.05
N TYR A 252 13.60 8.20 -2.20
CA TYR A 252 12.49 7.25 -2.30
C TYR A 252 12.86 5.83 -1.84
N LYS A 253 14.15 5.44 -1.89
CA LYS A 253 14.65 4.15 -1.40
C LYS A 253 14.47 3.99 0.12
N TYR A 254 14.39 5.10 0.83
CA TYR A 254 14.25 5.17 2.29
C TYR A 254 12.85 5.59 2.73
N GLU A 255 11.90 5.61 1.82
CA GLU A 255 10.51 5.90 2.09
C GLU A 255 9.68 4.63 2.17
N LEU A 256 8.84 4.53 3.20
CA LEU A 256 7.83 3.48 3.26
C LEU A 256 6.91 3.58 2.04
N ALA A 257 6.59 2.43 1.48
CA ALA A 257 5.49 2.26 0.55
C ALA A 257 4.57 1.13 1.03
N THR A 258 3.27 1.26 0.77
CA THR A 258 2.28 0.27 1.16
C THR A 258 1.70 -0.46 -0.05
N MET A 259 1.21 -1.66 0.18
CA MET A 259 0.59 -2.51 -0.84
C MET A 259 -0.88 -2.74 -0.51
N GLY A 260 -1.71 -2.73 -1.54
CA GLY A 260 -3.13 -2.98 -1.41
C GLY A 260 -3.78 -2.01 -0.44
N CYS A 261 -4.65 -2.55 0.40
CA CYS A 261 -5.40 -1.73 1.34
C CYS A 261 -4.64 -1.40 2.62
N ARG A 262 -3.57 -2.14 3.01
CA ARG A 262 -2.86 -1.87 4.27
C ARG A 262 -1.50 -2.57 4.47
N THR A 263 -1.06 -3.47 3.60
CA THR A 263 0.15 -4.26 3.83
C THR A 263 1.38 -3.37 3.88
N ARG A 264 2.16 -3.52 4.93
CA ARG A 264 3.36 -2.77 5.20
C ARG A 264 4.54 -3.73 5.33
N VAL A 265 5.58 -3.53 4.50
CA VAL A 265 6.85 -4.26 4.55
C VAL A 265 7.95 -3.22 4.56
N PHE A 266 8.68 -3.09 5.66
CA PHE A 266 9.69 -2.05 5.81
C PHE A 266 10.88 -2.51 6.65
N GLU A 267 10.69 -2.87 7.92
CA GLU A 267 11.74 -3.43 8.77
C GLU A 267 12.28 -4.73 8.16
N ASN A 268 13.58 -4.99 8.31
CA ASN A 268 14.23 -6.15 7.73
C ASN A 268 15.39 -6.64 8.61
N ARG A 269 15.40 -7.94 8.92
CA ARG A 269 16.48 -8.58 9.68
C ARG A 269 17.66 -8.97 8.79
N PHE A 270 17.45 -9.10 7.47
CA PHE A 270 18.38 -9.73 6.53
C PHE A 270 18.96 -8.77 5.51
N GLY A 271 18.64 -7.50 5.61
CA GLY A 271 19.09 -6.49 4.66
C GLY A 271 18.64 -5.08 5.04
N GLU A 272 18.63 -4.22 4.07
CA GLU A 272 18.23 -2.84 4.25
C GLU A 272 16.76 -2.70 4.69
N LYS A 273 16.48 -1.77 5.58
CA LYS A 273 15.13 -1.33 5.90
C LYS A 273 14.54 -0.64 4.66
N SER A 274 13.72 -1.34 3.91
CA SER A 274 13.16 -0.86 2.65
C SER A 274 11.89 -1.61 2.30
N SER A 275 11.03 -0.99 1.51
CA SER A 275 9.89 -1.66 0.89
C SER A 275 10.22 -2.27 -0.47
N ILE A 276 11.22 -1.74 -1.18
CA ILE A 276 11.53 -2.06 -2.59
C ILE A 276 12.06 -3.48 -2.73
N GLY A 277 11.53 -4.22 -3.70
CA GLY A 277 11.94 -5.60 -3.99
C GLY A 277 11.57 -6.62 -2.93
N ARG A 278 10.62 -6.27 -2.05
CA ARG A 278 10.18 -7.09 -0.92
C ARG A 278 8.66 -7.20 -0.88
N GLY A 279 8.16 -8.15 -0.12
CA GLY A 279 6.73 -8.33 0.06
C GLY A 279 6.39 -9.29 1.19
N ASN A 280 5.12 -9.62 1.33
CA ASN A 280 4.65 -10.62 2.26
C ASN A 280 4.72 -12.01 1.63
N LEU A 281 5.21 -12.99 2.35
CA LEU A 281 5.28 -14.39 1.90
C LEU A 281 3.95 -15.11 2.11
N SER A 282 3.40 -14.96 3.31
CA SER A 282 2.12 -15.52 3.71
C SER A 282 1.65 -14.92 5.03
N PHE A 283 0.36 -15.05 5.32
CA PHE A 283 -0.19 -14.61 6.58
C PHE A 283 -1.32 -15.53 7.07
N THR A 284 -1.58 -15.45 8.36
CA THR A 284 -2.56 -16.26 9.08
C THR A 284 -3.31 -15.36 10.06
N SER A 285 -4.63 -15.47 10.13
CA SER A 285 -5.44 -14.66 11.03
C SER A 285 -6.05 -15.46 12.17
N ILE A 286 -6.06 -14.86 13.35
CA ILE A 286 -6.59 -15.41 14.59
C ILE A 286 -7.98 -14.83 14.88
N ASN A 287 -8.92 -15.71 15.24
CA ASN A 287 -10.18 -15.32 15.83
C ASN A 287 -9.99 -15.15 17.35
N ILE A 288 -9.65 -13.93 17.79
CA ILE A 288 -9.44 -13.65 19.21
C ILE A 288 -10.77 -13.58 20.00
N VAL A 289 -11.91 -13.36 19.30
CA VAL A 289 -13.22 -13.32 19.94
C VAL A 289 -13.58 -14.69 20.52
N ARG A 290 -13.31 -15.78 19.79
CA ARG A 290 -13.55 -17.14 20.27
C ARG A 290 -12.83 -17.42 21.58
N LEU A 291 -11.56 -17.00 21.70
CA LEU A 291 -10.77 -17.19 22.92
C LEU A 291 -11.41 -16.48 24.12
N ALA A 292 -11.96 -15.28 23.88
CA ALA A 292 -12.65 -14.52 24.92
C ALA A 292 -13.99 -15.16 25.31
N ILE A 293 -14.77 -15.66 24.34
CA ILE A 293 -16.04 -16.38 24.62
C ILE A 293 -15.78 -17.62 25.48
N GLU A 294 -14.74 -18.38 25.18
CA GLU A 294 -14.40 -19.60 25.92
C GLU A 294 -14.05 -19.36 27.40
N VAL A 295 -13.62 -18.14 27.76
CA VAL A 295 -13.23 -17.78 29.13
C VAL A 295 -14.21 -16.83 29.82
N MET A 296 -15.20 -16.27 29.11
CA MET A 296 -16.10 -15.25 29.65
C MET A 296 -16.96 -15.72 30.83
N GLY A 297 -17.13 -17.04 30.98
CA GLY A 297 -17.85 -17.64 32.10
C GLY A 297 -17.11 -17.61 33.43
N GLU A 298 -15.79 -17.36 33.43
CA GLU A 298 -15.00 -17.20 34.66
C GLU A 298 -15.38 -15.88 35.37
N LYS A 299 -15.81 -16.01 36.63
CA LYS A 299 -16.28 -14.85 37.43
C LYS A 299 -15.16 -13.98 37.98
N ASP A 300 -14.03 -14.60 38.28
CA ASP A 300 -12.83 -13.88 38.72
C ASP A 300 -12.18 -13.19 37.50
N TYR A 301 -12.20 -11.88 37.51
CA TYR A 301 -11.66 -11.06 36.43
C TYR A 301 -10.21 -11.40 36.11
N LYS A 302 -9.35 -11.50 37.17
CA LYS A 302 -7.94 -11.79 36.97
C LYS A 302 -7.72 -13.16 36.33
N LYS A 303 -8.41 -14.19 36.82
CA LYS A 303 -8.33 -15.54 36.27
C LYS A 303 -8.83 -15.60 34.83
N ARG A 304 -9.90 -14.86 34.51
CA ARG A 304 -10.44 -14.76 33.15
C ARG A 304 -9.41 -14.15 32.18
N ILE A 305 -8.76 -13.06 32.59
CA ILE A 305 -7.73 -12.41 31.77
C ILE A 305 -6.49 -13.28 31.62
N ASP A 306 -6.01 -13.90 32.70
CA ASP A 306 -4.86 -14.82 32.66
C ASP A 306 -5.15 -16.01 31.72
N ALA A 307 -6.33 -16.63 31.82
CA ALA A 307 -6.74 -17.71 30.93
C ALA A 307 -6.88 -17.30 29.48
N PHE A 308 -7.35 -16.06 29.21
CA PHE A 308 -7.38 -15.51 27.84
C PHE A 308 -5.99 -15.39 27.25
N PHE A 309 -5.04 -14.82 28.00
CA PHE A 309 -3.66 -14.66 27.52
C PHE A 309 -2.95 -16.00 27.30
N GLU A 310 -3.18 -17.00 28.15
CA GLU A 310 -2.65 -18.36 27.94
C GLU A 310 -3.14 -18.94 26.62
N LYS A 311 -4.45 -18.92 26.37
CA LYS A 311 -5.03 -19.39 25.10
C LYS A 311 -4.53 -18.59 23.89
N LEU A 312 -4.34 -17.27 24.05
CA LEU A 312 -3.81 -16.43 22.99
C LEU A 312 -2.37 -16.82 22.63
N GLU A 313 -1.52 -17.05 23.62
CA GLU A 313 -0.13 -17.46 23.39
C GLU A 313 -0.04 -18.82 22.72
N ASP A 314 -0.84 -19.80 23.14
CA ASP A 314 -0.91 -21.12 22.52
C ASP A 314 -1.30 -21.02 21.03
N LEU A 315 -2.28 -20.18 20.72
CA LEU A 315 -2.74 -20.01 19.34
C LEU A 315 -1.73 -19.21 18.50
N LEU A 316 -1.01 -18.27 19.09
CA LEU A 316 0.09 -17.53 18.43
C LEU A 316 1.25 -18.50 18.13
N ASP A 317 1.61 -19.40 19.06
CA ASP A 317 2.65 -20.39 18.83
C ASP A 317 2.30 -21.34 17.68
N LEU A 318 1.04 -21.78 17.61
CA LEU A 318 0.53 -22.57 16.50
C LEU A 318 0.57 -21.80 15.17
N ALA A 319 0.16 -20.54 15.16
CA ALA A 319 0.19 -19.70 13.97
C ALA A 319 1.61 -19.49 13.47
N ALA A 320 2.55 -19.19 14.35
CA ALA A 320 3.95 -18.99 14.00
C ALA A 320 4.61 -20.30 13.48
N PHE A 321 4.31 -21.43 14.11
CA PHE A 321 4.77 -22.73 13.65
C PHE A 321 4.25 -23.04 12.24
N GLN A 322 2.96 -22.86 12.00
CA GLN A 322 2.35 -23.07 10.68
C GLN A 322 2.97 -22.19 9.60
N LEU A 323 3.23 -20.91 9.91
CA LEU A 323 3.88 -19.98 8.98
C LEU A 323 5.33 -20.39 8.68
N ASN A 324 6.06 -20.89 9.67
CA ASN A 324 7.40 -21.43 9.48
C ASN A 324 7.40 -22.67 8.56
N GLU A 325 6.45 -23.59 8.74
CA GLU A 325 6.33 -24.77 7.86
C GLU A 325 5.97 -24.35 6.42
N ARG A 326 5.08 -23.35 6.26
CA ARG A 326 4.78 -22.79 4.94
C ARG A 326 5.99 -22.10 4.31
N TYR A 327 6.77 -21.37 5.10
CA TYR A 327 8.02 -20.77 4.65
C TYR A 327 8.98 -21.84 4.08
N LYS A 328 9.23 -22.94 4.82
CA LYS A 328 10.09 -24.03 4.36
C LYS A 328 9.61 -24.62 3.03
N PHE A 329 8.29 -24.79 2.90
CA PHE A 329 7.67 -25.29 1.69
C PHE A 329 7.85 -24.33 0.50
N GLN A 330 7.72 -23.02 0.72
CA GLN A 330 8.00 -22.00 -0.30
C GLN A 330 9.49 -21.94 -0.64
N ALA A 331 10.37 -21.98 0.35
CA ALA A 331 11.83 -21.93 0.17
C ALA A 331 12.40 -23.10 -0.64
N ASP A 332 11.73 -24.26 -0.63
CA ASP A 332 12.08 -25.43 -1.43
C ASP A 332 11.66 -25.33 -2.90
N ALA A 333 10.90 -24.29 -3.29
CA ALA A 333 10.60 -24.03 -4.69
C ALA A 333 11.85 -23.63 -5.47
N LYS A 334 11.95 -24.00 -6.74
CA LYS A 334 13.08 -23.62 -7.59
C LYS A 334 12.88 -22.23 -8.20
N ALA A 335 13.96 -21.48 -8.38
CA ALA A 335 13.93 -20.15 -8.97
C ALA A 335 13.25 -20.12 -10.35
N LYS A 336 13.42 -21.15 -11.17
CA LYS A 336 12.76 -21.29 -12.48
C LYS A 336 11.22 -21.35 -12.44
N GLN A 337 10.62 -21.60 -11.27
CA GLN A 337 9.17 -21.56 -11.10
C GLN A 337 8.64 -20.12 -11.02
N PHE A 338 9.52 -19.17 -10.70
CA PHE A 338 9.23 -17.74 -10.58
C PHE A 338 10.27 -16.91 -11.33
N PRO A 339 10.41 -17.10 -12.65
CA PRO A 339 11.52 -16.53 -13.40
C PRO A 339 11.48 -14.99 -13.44
N PHE A 340 10.30 -14.40 -13.61
CA PHE A 340 10.15 -12.93 -13.64
C PHE A 340 10.37 -12.34 -12.24
N LEU A 341 9.72 -12.91 -11.22
CA LEU A 341 9.82 -12.47 -9.83
C LEU A 341 11.28 -12.48 -9.33
N MET A 342 12.00 -13.58 -9.56
CA MET A 342 13.38 -13.72 -9.08
C MET A 342 14.37 -12.91 -9.91
N SER A 343 14.24 -12.86 -11.22
CA SER A 343 15.19 -12.11 -12.06
C SER A 343 15.04 -10.59 -11.99
N HIS A 344 13.84 -10.08 -11.69
CA HIS A 344 13.55 -8.66 -11.87
C HIS A 344 12.99 -7.94 -10.65
N LEU A 345 12.32 -8.65 -9.74
CA LEU A 345 11.53 -8.00 -8.68
C LEU A 345 12.07 -8.23 -7.28
N TRP A 346 12.38 -9.49 -6.94
CA TRP A 346 12.72 -9.86 -5.58
C TRP A 346 14.19 -9.56 -5.29
N VAL A 347 14.44 -8.81 -4.22
CA VAL A 347 15.81 -8.44 -3.82
C VAL A 347 16.68 -9.68 -3.58
N GLY A 348 17.80 -9.77 -4.30
CA GLY A 348 18.73 -10.92 -4.25
C GLY A 348 18.32 -12.11 -5.12
N GLY A 349 17.13 -12.08 -5.72
CA GLY A 349 16.64 -13.17 -6.57
C GLY A 349 17.46 -13.35 -7.85
N GLU A 350 18.01 -12.27 -8.38
CA GLU A 350 18.88 -12.26 -9.58
C GLU A 350 20.18 -13.04 -9.42
N GLN A 351 20.53 -13.42 -8.21
CA GLN A 351 21.74 -14.21 -7.91
C GLN A 351 21.51 -15.72 -7.97
N LEU A 352 20.25 -16.16 -8.09
CA LEU A 352 19.90 -17.58 -8.11
C LEU A 352 20.02 -18.18 -9.50
N ASP A 353 20.65 -19.35 -9.58
CA ASP A 353 20.52 -20.19 -10.78
C ASP A 353 19.09 -20.75 -10.89
N PRO A 354 18.56 -20.96 -12.11
CA PRO A 354 17.18 -21.44 -12.29
C PRO A 354 16.84 -22.75 -11.57
N GLU A 355 17.80 -23.63 -11.40
CA GLU A 355 17.61 -24.92 -10.73
C GLU A 355 17.82 -24.88 -9.20
N GLN A 356 18.31 -23.75 -8.67
CA GLN A 356 18.46 -23.58 -7.23
C GLN A 356 17.10 -23.39 -6.55
N PRO A 357 16.95 -23.92 -5.31
CA PRO A 357 15.81 -23.56 -4.47
C PRO A 357 15.87 -22.07 -4.10
N LEU A 358 14.72 -21.47 -3.82
CA LEU A 358 14.65 -20.09 -3.35
C LEU A 358 15.43 -19.89 -2.04
N GLY A 359 15.35 -20.86 -1.14
CA GLY A 359 16.15 -20.89 0.08
C GLY A 359 16.00 -19.59 0.89
N ASP A 360 17.14 -19.08 1.35
CA ASP A 360 17.19 -17.89 2.20
C ASP A 360 16.93 -16.58 1.48
N VAL A 361 16.88 -16.54 0.14
CA VAL A 361 16.55 -15.33 -0.61
C VAL A 361 15.16 -14.79 -0.24
N ILE A 362 14.22 -15.67 0.06
CA ILE A 362 12.89 -15.24 0.49
C ILE A 362 12.81 -14.76 1.94
N ASN A 363 13.88 -14.86 2.73
CA ASN A 363 13.96 -14.25 4.08
C ASN A 363 13.75 -12.73 4.07
N GLN A 364 13.97 -12.07 2.95
CA GLN A 364 13.68 -10.65 2.75
C GLN A 364 12.18 -10.33 2.91
N GLY A 365 11.30 -11.30 2.74
CA GLY A 365 9.86 -11.16 2.92
C GLY A 365 9.41 -11.28 4.37
N THR A 366 8.12 -11.07 4.59
CA THR A 366 7.49 -11.09 5.92
C THR A 366 6.49 -12.24 6.07
N LEU A 367 6.34 -12.71 7.30
CA LEU A 367 5.31 -13.65 7.74
C LEU A 367 4.35 -12.89 8.66
N GLY A 368 3.07 -12.80 8.30
CA GLY A 368 2.09 -12.00 9.00
C GLY A 368 1.21 -12.84 9.94
N ILE A 369 1.04 -12.37 11.18
CA ILE A 369 0.01 -12.87 12.09
C ILE A 369 -1.03 -11.77 12.25
N GLY A 370 -2.25 -12.04 11.80
CA GLY A 370 -3.37 -11.12 11.86
C GLY A 370 -4.38 -11.49 12.95
N PHE A 371 -5.29 -10.57 13.23
CA PHE A 371 -6.36 -10.79 14.21
C PHE A 371 -7.66 -10.08 13.78
N ILE A 372 -8.77 -10.58 14.27
CA ILE A 372 -10.12 -10.05 14.00
C ILE A 372 -10.90 -9.97 15.31
N GLY A 373 -11.65 -8.89 15.50
CA GLY A 373 -12.64 -8.78 16.53
C GLY A 373 -12.14 -8.29 17.89
N LEU A 374 -11.21 -7.34 17.93
CA LEU A 374 -10.75 -6.79 19.20
C LEU A 374 -11.89 -6.18 20.02
N ALA A 375 -12.83 -5.48 19.37
CA ALA A 375 -13.98 -4.88 20.05
C ALA A 375 -14.83 -5.94 20.75
N GLU A 376 -15.25 -6.98 20.05
CA GLU A 376 -16.06 -8.08 20.58
C GLU A 376 -15.30 -8.89 21.64
N THR A 377 -13.98 -9.06 21.47
CA THR A 377 -13.10 -9.67 22.47
C THR A 377 -13.15 -8.89 23.80
N LEU A 378 -13.03 -7.57 23.73
CA LEU A 378 -13.08 -6.70 24.91
C LEU A 378 -14.48 -6.70 25.56
N ILE A 379 -15.56 -6.72 24.76
CA ILE A 379 -16.92 -6.87 25.28
C ILE A 379 -17.05 -8.19 26.06
N ALA A 380 -16.56 -9.30 25.53
CA ALA A 380 -16.59 -10.59 26.20
C ALA A 380 -15.79 -10.61 27.52
N LEU A 381 -14.66 -9.90 27.56
CA LEU A 381 -13.77 -9.88 28.74
C LEU A 381 -14.17 -8.85 29.79
N THR A 382 -14.72 -7.68 29.39
CA THR A 382 -14.92 -6.52 30.28
C THR A 382 -16.36 -5.96 30.26
N GLY A 383 -17.16 -6.33 29.27
CA GLY A 383 -18.51 -5.80 29.05
C GLY A 383 -18.55 -4.55 28.14
N LYS A 384 -17.40 -3.98 27.75
CA LYS A 384 -17.32 -2.79 26.90
C LYS A 384 -16.15 -2.90 25.90
N HIS A 385 -16.32 -2.35 24.71
CA HIS A 385 -15.22 -2.27 23.76
C HIS A 385 -14.31 -1.05 24.01
N HIS A 386 -13.17 -1.01 23.34
CA HIS A 386 -12.10 0.00 23.53
C HIS A 386 -12.50 1.44 23.15
N GLY A 387 -13.53 1.65 22.35
CA GLY A 387 -14.08 2.98 22.07
C GLY A 387 -14.96 3.55 23.18
N GLU A 388 -15.43 2.71 24.14
CA GLU A 388 -16.35 3.08 25.21
C GLU A 388 -15.68 3.30 26.56
N SER A 389 -14.52 2.69 26.79
CA SER A 389 -13.91 2.60 28.11
C SER A 389 -12.39 2.64 28.03
N GLU A 390 -11.76 3.49 28.86
CA GLU A 390 -10.31 3.58 28.97
C GLU A 390 -9.68 2.26 29.47
N SER A 391 -10.31 1.59 30.43
CA SER A 391 -9.82 0.29 30.91
C SER A 391 -9.89 -0.80 29.85
N SER A 392 -10.90 -0.78 28.98
CA SER A 392 -10.97 -1.68 27.83
C SER A 392 -9.92 -1.33 26.76
N GLN A 393 -9.66 -0.03 26.55
CA GLN A 393 -8.58 0.42 25.68
C GLN A 393 -7.20 -0.04 26.19
N GLU A 394 -6.94 0.09 27.48
CA GLU A 394 -5.69 -0.39 28.10
C GLU A 394 -5.52 -1.90 27.91
N LEU A 395 -6.57 -2.69 28.15
CA LEU A 395 -6.54 -4.13 27.91
C LEU A 395 -6.34 -4.47 26.42
N GLY A 396 -7.03 -3.74 25.52
CA GLY A 396 -6.85 -3.90 24.07
C GLY A 396 -5.41 -3.66 23.63
N LEU A 397 -4.78 -2.62 24.13
CA LEU A 397 -3.36 -2.33 23.87
C LEU A 397 -2.45 -3.42 24.44
N GLN A 398 -2.73 -3.94 25.64
CA GLN A 398 -1.97 -5.06 26.22
C GLN A 398 -2.09 -6.34 25.36
N ILE A 399 -3.27 -6.63 24.82
CA ILE A 399 -3.48 -7.79 23.94
C ILE A 399 -2.63 -7.67 22.68
N VAL A 400 -2.71 -6.55 21.97
CA VAL A 400 -1.97 -6.36 20.71
C VAL A 400 -0.46 -6.22 20.97
N GLU A 401 -0.05 -5.56 22.05
CA GLU A 401 1.37 -5.51 22.46
C GLU A 401 1.93 -6.91 22.78
N ARG A 402 1.17 -7.77 23.45
CA ARG A 402 1.56 -9.16 23.67
C ARG A 402 1.75 -9.90 22.35
N MET A 403 0.84 -9.71 21.40
CA MET A 403 1.00 -10.29 20.06
C MET A 403 2.28 -9.79 19.37
N ARG A 404 2.59 -8.49 19.45
CA ARG A 404 3.82 -7.91 18.89
C ARG A 404 5.08 -8.47 19.54
N GLN A 405 5.10 -8.60 20.86
CA GLN A 405 6.22 -9.21 21.60
C GLN A 405 6.43 -10.67 21.17
N ARG A 406 5.35 -11.43 21.01
CA ARG A 406 5.42 -12.81 20.52
C ARG A 406 5.94 -12.87 19.07
N ALA A 407 5.51 -11.96 18.19
CA ALA A 407 6.05 -11.90 16.82
C ALA A 407 7.57 -11.61 16.81
N SER A 408 8.06 -10.73 17.69
CA SER A 408 9.50 -10.50 17.86
C SER A 408 10.23 -11.76 18.33
N TYR A 409 9.67 -12.47 19.30
CA TYR A 409 10.21 -13.76 19.76
C TYR A 409 10.25 -14.79 18.63
N TYR A 410 9.20 -14.89 17.79
CA TYR A 410 9.20 -15.84 16.67
C TYR A 410 10.20 -15.44 15.58
N SER A 411 10.43 -14.14 15.39
CA SER A 411 11.45 -13.65 14.47
C SER A 411 12.85 -14.13 14.86
N GLU A 412 13.13 -14.18 16.15
CA GLU A 412 14.39 -14.72 16.67
C GLU A 412 14.41 -16.26 16.64
N LYS A 413 13.34 -16.90 17.12
CA LYS A 413 13.24 -18.36 17.23
C LYS A 413 13.35 -19.06 15.88
N TYR A 414 12.68 -18.56 14.86
CA TYR A 414 12.62 -19.16 13.53
C TYR A 414 13.54 -18.47 12.51
N ASN A 415 14.18 -17.38 12.90
CA ASN A 415 15.04 -16.57 12.04
C ASN A 415 14.33 -16.10 10.76
N HIS A 416 13.17 -15.42 10.91
CA HIS A 416 12.38 -14.84 9.84
C HIS A 416 11.85 -13.45 10.24
N ASN A 417 11.30 -12.70 9.30
CA ASN A 417 10.61 -11.43 9.57
C ASN A 417 9.14 -11.71 9.93
N TYR A 418 8.82 -11.95 11.19
CA TYR A 418 7.44 -12.02 11.66
C TYR A 418 6.92 -10.61 12.00
N SER A 419 5.66 -10.35 11.72
CA SER A 419 4.98 -9.10 12.08
C SER A 419 3.51 -9.32 12.39
N ILE A 420 2.92 -8.39 13.15
CA ILE A 420 1.47 -8.35 13.37
C ILE A 420 0.84 -7.46 12.32
N ILE A 421 -0.23 -7.95 11.72
CA ILE A 421 -1.06 -7.22 10.75
C ILE A 421 -2.47 -7.04 11.30
N ALA A 422 -3.02 -5.83 11.16
CA ALA A 422 -4.45 -5.60 11.32
C ALA A 422 -5.16 -6.21 10.10
N THR A 423 -5.65 -7.43 10.24
CA THR A 423 -6.12 -8.25 9.11
C THR A 423 -7.08 -7.52 8.19
N PRO A 424 -6.87 -7.53 6.85
CA PRO A 424 -7.91 -7.19 5.87
C PRO A 424 -8.95 -8.32 5.84
N ALA A 425 -9.97 -8.22 6.70
CA ALA A 425 -10.82 -9.37 7.01
C ALA A 425 -11.77 -9.75 5.89
N GLU A 426 -12.29 -8.78 5.13
CA GLU A 426 -13.30 -9.02 4.10
C GLU A 426 -14.40 -9.99 4.59
N GLY A 427 -14.68 -11.08 3.87
CA GLY A 427 -15.64 -12.09 4.29
C GLY A 427 -15.24 -12.95 5.49
N LEU A 428 -13.99 -12.89 5.95
CA LEU A 428 -13.51 -13.71 7.06
C LEU A 428 -14.16 -13.33 8.39
N SER A 429 -14.45 -12.05 8.60
CA SER A 429 -15.14 -11.57 9.82
C SER A 429 -16.51 -12.21 9.97
N GLY A 430 -17.31 -12.27 8.89
CA GLY A 430 -18.60 -12.96 8.87
C GLY A 430 -18.48 -14.48 9.03
N LYS A 431 -17.46 -15.08 8.42
CA LYS A 431 -17.17 -16.52 8.56
C LYS A 431 -16.86 -16.90 10.02
N PHE A 432 -16.10 -16.08 10.74
CA PHE A 432 -15.82 -16.32 12.14
C PHE A 432 -17.06 -16.16 13.01
N THR A 433 -17.83 -15.09 12.81
CA THR A 433 -19.08 -14.86 13.55
C THR A 433 -20.07 -16.00 13.34
N SER A 434 -20.26 -16.44 12.09
CA SER A 434 -21.16 -17.55 11.77
C SER A 434 -20.78 -18.86 12.47
N LYS A 435 -19.48 -19.18 12.51
CA LYS A 435 -18.98 -20.38 13.20
C LYS A 435 -19.16 -20.30 14.72
N ASP A 436 -18.84 -19.13 15.30
CA ASP A 436 -18.96 -18.94 16.75
C ASP A 436 -20.42 -18.93 17.19
N ARG A 437 -21.31 -18.31 16.38
CA ARG A 437 -22.76 -18.36 16.62
C ARG A 437 -23.32 -19.77 16.55
N ALA A 438 -22.85 -20.59 15.62
CA ALA A 438 -23.28 -21.99 15.52
C ALA A 438 -22.88 -22.82 16.74
N GLU A 439 -21.74 -22.52 17.36
CA GLU A 439 -21.20 -23.27 18.49
C GLU A 439 -21.67 -22.74 19.85
N PHE A 440 -21.68 -21.41 20.04
CA PHE A 440 -21.94 -20.76 21.32
C PHE A 440 -23.33 -20.09 21.39
N GLY A 441 -24.07 -20.05 20.30
CA GLY A 441 -25.33 -19.34 20.20
C GLY A 441 -25.20 -17.84 19.99
N ILE A 442 -26.32 -17.14 20.11
CA ILE A 442 -26.36 -15.68 20.03
C ILE A 442 -25.98 -15.09 21.37
N ILE A 443 -24.90 -14.32 21.41
CA ILE A 443 -24.41 -13.60 22.58
C ILE A 443 -24.50 -12.10 22.23
N GLU A 444 -25.30 -11.36 23.01
CA GLU A 444 -25.53 -9.93 22.81
C GLU A 444 -24.22 -9.12 22.82
N GLY A 445 -24.06 -8.25 21.83
CA GLY A 445 -22.87 -7.44 21.65
C GLY A 445 -21.64 -8.18 21.09
N ILE A 446 -21.72 -9.51 20.90
CA ILE A 446 -20.60 -10.34 20.43
C ILE A 446 -20.98 -11.09 19.14
N THR A 447 -21.88 -12.09 19.22
CA THR A 447 -22.26 -12.91 18.07
C THR A 447 -23.63 -12.56 17.47
N ASP A 448 -24.28 -11.52 17.96
CA ASP A 448 -25.61 -11.07 17.54
C ASP A 448 -25.62 -10.36 16.17
N LYS A 449 -24.46 -9.89 15.69
CA LYS A 449 -24.29 -9.25 14.38
C LYS A 449 -23.77 -10.22 13.32
N GLU A 450 -23.87 -9.85 12.06
CA GLU A 450 -23.47 -10.71 10.94
C GLU A 450 -21.95 -10.89 10.80
N TYR A 451 -21.16 -9.96 11.35
CA TYR A 451 -19.70 -9.98 11.28
C TYR A 451 -19.07 -9.38 12.53
N TYR A 452 -17.87 -9.82 12.86
CA TYR A 452 -17.01 -9.19 13.86
C TYR A 452 -16.38 -7.91 13.31
N THR A 453 -16.11 -6.98 14.19
CA THR A 453 -15.36 -5.78 13.84
C THR A 453 -13.97 -6.16 13.33
N ASN A 454 -13.54 -5.52 12.24
CA ASN A 454 -12.26 -5.79 11.60
C ASN A 454 -11.12 -5.33 12.52
N SER A 455 -10.19 -6.25 12.82
CA SER A 455 -8.96 -6.00 13.60
C SER A 455 -9.17 -5.13 14.85
N ASN A 456 -8.51 -3.98 14.93
CA ASN A 456 -8.55 -3.05 16.06
C ASN A 456 -9.49 -1.85 15.88
N HIS A 457 -10.36 -1.87 14.87
CA HIS A 457 -11.26 -0.74 14.64
C HIS A 457 -12.30 -0.58 15.74
N VAL A 458 -12.67 0.67 15.98
CA VAL A 458 -13.91 0.99 16.72
C VAL A 458 -15.08 0.52 15.84
N PRO A 459 -16.07 -0.20 16.43
CA PRO A 459 -17.21 -0.71 15.66
C PRO A 459 -17.96 0.39 14.91
N VAL A 460 -18.35 0.11 13.66
CA VAL A 460 -19.07 1.06 12.81
C VAL A 460 -20.45 1.47 13.35
N TYR A 461 -21.05 0.64 14.19
CA TYR A 461 -22.33 0.94 14.86
C TYR A 461 -22.17 1.87 16.07
N TYR A 462 -20.94 2.10 16.54
CA TYR A 462 -20.67 3.01 17.63
C TYR A 462 -20.41 4.42 17.11
N HIS A 463 -21.35 5.32 17.36
CA HIS A 463 -21.24 6.70 16.90
C HIS A 463 -20.25 7.49 17.75
N CYS A 464 -19.15 7.88 17.15
CA CYS A 464 -18.14 8.71 17.78
C CYS A 464 -17.57 9.74 16.79
N SER A 465 -16.93 10.77 17.31
CA SER A 465 -16.26 11.74 16.44
C SER A 465 -15.02 11.15 15.77
N PRO A 466 -14.62 11.64 14.58
CA PRO A 466 -13.36 11.24 13.95
C PRO A 466 -12.15 11.40 14.88
N LYS A 467 -12.14 12.44 15.71
CA LYS A 467 -11.10 12.69 16.70
C LYS A 467 -11.02 11.55 17.74
N HIS A 468 -12.16 11.18 18.33
CA HIS A 468 -12.20 10.09 19.30
C HIS A 468 -11.77 8.76 18.68
N LYS A 469 -12.26 8.47 17.47
CA LYS A 469 -11.84 7.28 16.72
C LYS A 469 -10.32 7.26 16.49
N ALA A 470 -9.72 8.39 16.11
CA ALA A 470 -8.28 8.51 15.93
C ALA A 470 -7.50 8.31 17.23
N GLU A 471 -7.96 8.90 18.35
CA GLU A 471 -7.35 8.75 19.67
C GLU A 471 -7.34 7.27 20.12
N VAL A 472 -8.41 6.53 19.83
CA VAL A 472 -8.55 5.11 20.18
C VAL A 472 -7.74 4.21 19.25
N GLU A 473 -7.79 4.42 17.93
CA GLU A 473 -7.18 3.49 16.96
C GLU A 473 -5.69 3.76 16.71
N ALA A 474 -5.23 5.00 16.80
CA ALA A 474 -3.85 5.37 16.48
C ALA A 474 -2.77 4.58 17.24
N PRO A 475 -2.89 4.32 18.55
CA PRO A 475 -1.86 3.57 19.28
C PRO A 475 -1.62 2.15 18.77
N TYR A 476 -2.61 1.55 18.11
CA TYR A 476 -2.46 0.20 17.54
C TYR A 476 -1.61 0.19 16.26
N HIS A 477 -1.47 1.32 15.56
CA HIS A 477 -0.70 1.38 14.32
C HIS A 477 0.78 1.09 14.53
N GLU A 478 1.38 1.56 15.61
CA GLU A 478 2.76 1.21 15.96
C GLU A 478 2.95 -0.27 16.29
N LEU A 479 1.91 -0.92 16.81
CA LEU A 479 1.92 -2.32 17.22
C LEU A 479 1.69 -3.28 16.04
N THR A 480 1.07 -2.81 14.96
CA THR A 480 0.70 -3.60 13.78
C THR A 480 1.57 -3.24 12.58
N ARG A 481 2.87 -3.49 12.69
CA ARG A 481 3.87 -3.10 11.68
C ARG A 481 3.82 -3.92 10.39
N GLY A 482 3.08 -5.01 10.37
CA GLY A 482 2.77 -5.78 9.16
C GLY A 482 1.72 -5.14 8.27
N GLY A 483 1.00 -4.17 8.81
CA GLY A 483 -0.01 -3.39 8.10
C GLY A 483 -1.17 -3.00 8.97
N HIS A 484 -1.71 -1.82 8.70
CA HIS A 484 -2.83 -1.22 9.39
C HIS A 484 -3.48 -0.17 8.49
N ILE A 485 -4.69 0.22 8.82
CA ILE A 485 -5.42 1.28 8.13
C ILE A 485 -6.38 1.97 9.10
N PHE A 486 -6.49 3.28 8.95
CA PHE A 486 -7.50 4.10 9.60
C PHE A 486 -8.55 4.50 8.57
N TYR A 487 -9.79 4.13 8.80
CA TYR A 487 -10.92 4.48 7.95
C TYR A 487 -11.74 5.61 8.56
N ILE A 488 -12.02 6.63 7.76
CA ILE A 488 -13.07 7.60 8.03
C ILE A 488 -14.15 7.46 6.96
N GLU A 489 -15.38 7.32 7.41
CA GLU A 489 -16.56 7.39 6.55
C GLU A 489 -17.10 8.82 6.56
N ILE A 490 -17.19 9.43 5.39
CA ILE A 490 -17.81 10.75 5.22
C ILE A 490 -19.26 10.54 4.79
N ASP A 491 -20.18 11.07 5.58
CA ASP A 491 -21.60 11.11 5.21
C ASP A 491 -21.84 12.20 4.16
N GLY A 492 -22.53 11.81 3.09
CA GLY A 492 -22.89 12.72 2.02
C GLY A 492 -21.84 12.89 0.92
N ASP A 493 -21.96 13.95 0.14
CA ASP A 493 -21.08 14.24 -1.01
C ASP A 493 -19.97 15.22 -0.64
N ALA A 494 -18.76 14.72 -0.51
CA ALA A 494 -17.56 15.51 -0.21
C ALA A 494 -16.93 16.15 -1.46
N THR A 495 -17.48 15.96 -2.67
CA THR A 495 -16.87 16.38 -3.95
C THR A 495 -16.52 17.88 -3.96
N HIS A 496 -17.30 18.70 -3.29
CA HIS A 496 -17.09 20.15 -3.19
C HIS A 496 -16.43 20.60 -1.89
N ASN A 497 -15.98 19.66 -1.06
CA ASN A 497 -15.33 19.95 0.22
C ASN A 497 -13.97 19.22 0.38
N PRO A 498 -12.95 19.58 -0.43
CA PRO A 498 -11.61 18.99 -0.26
C PRO A 498 -10.99 19.26 1.13
N GLN A 499 -11.44 20.32 1.81
CA GLN A 499 -10.95 20.67 3.15
C GLN A 499 -11.25 19.55 4.16
N ALA A 500 -12.38 18.86 4.04
CA ALA A 500 -12.70 17.72 4.90
C ALA A 500 -11.65 16.60 4.80
N ILE A 501 -11.10 16.37 3.60
CA ILE A 501 -10.01 15.40 3.42
C ILE A 501 -8.73 15.91 4.08
N MET A 502 -8.39 17.19 3.91
CA MET A 502 -7.22 17.80 4.53
C MET A 502 -7.30 17.72 6.06
N ASP A 503 -8.48 17.99 6.64
CA ASP A 503 -8.71 17.89 8.09
C ASP A 503 -8.49 16.45 8.61
N ILE A 504 -8.85 15.43 7.82
CA ILE A 504 -8.59 14.02 8.15
C ILE A 504 -7.08 13.72 8.10
N VAL A 505 -6.37 14.26 7.10
CA VAL A 505 -4.91 14.10 7.01
C VAL A 505 -4.20 14.83 8.16
N ASP A 506 -4.70 15.99 8.58
CA ASP A 506 -4.20 16.71 9.76
C ASP A 506 -4.42 15.89 11.04
N LEU A 507 -5.56 15.22 11.16
CA LEU A 507 -5.86 14.30 12.27
C LEU A 507 -4.89 13.10 12.25
N MET A 508 -4.63 12.53 11.08
CA MET A 508 -3.64 11.46 10.88
C MET A 508 -2.24 11.90 11.34
N ASP A 509 -1.81 13.10 10.94
CA ASP A 509 -0.51 13.65 11.32
C ASP A 509 -0.39 13.86 12.83
N LYS A 510 -1.41 14.46 13.42
CA LYS A 510 -1.46 14.78 14.86
C LYS A 510 -1.36 13.55 15.75
N HIS A 511 -1.97 12.44 15.35
CA HIS A 511 -2.05 11.21 16.14
C HIS A 511 -1.04 10.14 15.70
N ASN A 512 -0.11 10.44 14.80
CA ASN A 512 0.86 9.48 14.25
C ASN A 512 0.20 8.23 13.63
N ILE A 513 -0.96 8.41 12.99
CA ILE A 513 -1.60 7.35 12.22
C ILE A 513 -0.75 7.05 10.99
N GLY A 514 -0.42 5.79 10.73
CA GLY A 514 0.52 5.41 9.68
C GLY A 514 -0.06 5.37 8.28
N TYR A 515 -1.34 5.01 8.16
CA TYR A 515 -2.04 4.88 6.89
C TYR A 515 -3.53 5.17 7.05
N CYS A 516 -4.09 5.95 6.14
CA CYS A 516 -5.47 6.40 6.20
C CYS A 516 -6.17 6.28 4.84
N SER A 517 -7.44 5.91 4.87
CA SER A 517 -8.34 5.94 3.73
C SER A 517 -9.64 6.65 4.09
N VAL A 518 -10.21 7.36 3.13
CA VAL A 518 -11.49 8.04 3.28
C VAL A 518 -12.54 7.34 2.43
N ASN A 519 -13.58 6.84 3.05
CA ASN A 519 -14.70 6.22 2.38
C ASN A 519 -15.87 7.20 2.27
N HIS A 520 -16.53 7.20 1.11
CA HIS A 520 -17.71 8.01 0.88
C HIS A 520 -18.96 7.13 0.98
N ASN A 521 -19.83 7.43 1.92
CA ASN A 521 -21.10 6.73 2.07
C ASN A 521 -22.16 7.36 1.16
N ARG A 522 -22.08 7.10 -0.15
CA ARG A 522 -23.02 7.64 -1.15
C ARG A 522 -24.33 6.87 -1.29
N ASN A 523 -24.46 5.73 -0.60
CA ASN A 523 -25.58 4.80 -0.75
C ASN A 523 -26.45 4.68 0.49
N ARG A 524 -26.52 5.69 1.33
CA ARG A 524 -27.50 5.78 2.41
C ARG A 524 -28.54 6.83 2.13
#